data_dfaacb8bc35e2bee11ab34ec8caa8eb5
#
_entry.id   dfaacb8bc35e2bee11ab34ec8caa8eb5
#
_cell.length_a   1.000
_cell.length_b   1.000
_cell.length_c   1.000
_cell.angle_alpha   90.00
_cell.angle_beta   90.00
_cell.angle_gamma   90.00
#
_symmetry.space_group_name_H-M   'P 1'
#
loop_
_entity.id
_entity.type
_entity.pdbx_description
1 polymer ?
#
loop_
_entity_poly.entity_id
_entity_poly.type
_entity_poly.pdbx_seq_one_letter_code
_entity_poly.pdbx_strand_id
1 'polypeptide(L)'
;MIAVIGNGLVAQQVIEVVKPNSVFNSSNIPELSNTAWDTIYCAAPSGNRIWAQQNPNADRSNVWQIINECAVTKFRRFVLFSSGDTQVKPNTDYGRNRLQLENYAKTLPDSSIIRLPSLIHASITKNILYDIKNNCWLDKINPQSTLQWFDLTCLQSWIYTQHREINVCSEPIETQDIIREFAPHVINELDYTRQGDKYNLSPYSYTREEIFASIKDYLT
;
A
#
# COMPACT_ATOMS: atom_id res chain seq x y z
N MET A 1 17.22 15.32 -10.14
CA MET A 1 16.86 14.02 -10.77
C MET A 1 15.97 13.21 -9.83
N ILE A 2 15.08 12.42 -10.37
CA ILE A 2 14.09 11.63 -9.61
C ILE A 2 14.32 10.15 -9.89
N ALA A 3 14.35 9.34 -8.82
CA ALA A 3 14.35 7.89 -8.86
C ALA A 3 13.06 7.32 -8.30
N VAL A 4 12.59 6.20 -8.85
CA VAL A 4 11.51 5.38 -8.27
C VAL A 4 12.05 3.99 -7.99
N ILE A 5 11.82 3.49 -6.77
CA ILE A 5 12.13 2.11 -6.37
C ILE A 5 10.81 1.33 -6.30
N GLY A 6 10.67 0.32 -7.14
CA GLY A 6 9.49 -0.53 -7.25
C GLY A 6 8.97 -0.63 -8.67
N ASN A 7 8.19 -1.69 -8.94
CA ASN A 7 7.54 -1.94 -10.24
C ASN A 7 6.09 -2.43 -10.08
N GLY A 8 5.57 -2.44 -8.85
CA GLY A 8 4.17 -2.79 -8.55
C GLY A 8 3.19 -1.66 -8.88
N LEU A 9 1.91 -1.88 -8.61
CA LEU A 9 0.83 -0.96 -8.95
C LEU A 9 1.05 0.47 -8.41
N VAL A 10 1.42 0.61 -7.13
CA VAL A 10 1.72 1.92 -6.54
C VAL A 10 2.89 2.59 -7.26
N ALA A 11 3.98 1.82 -7.54
CA ALA A 11 5.13 2.36 -8.27
C ALA A 11 4.75 2.85 -9.67
N GLN A 12 3.88 2.13 -10.38
CA GLN A 12 3.39 2.54 -11.71
C GLN A 12 2.66 3.87 -11.64
N GLN A 13 1.76 4.06 -10.66
CA GLN A 13 1.07 5.34 -10.47
C GLN A 13 2.05 6.47 -10.09
N VAL A 14 3.05 6.19 -9.25
CA VAL A 14 4.12 7.16 -8.96
C VAL A 14 4.88 7.55 -10.23
N ILE A 15 5.27 6.57 -11.06
CA ILE A 15 5.99 6.80 -12.33
C ILE A 15 5.18 7.68 -13.28
N GLU A 16 3.87 7.43 -13.39
CA GLU A 16 2.98 8.23 -14.23
C GLU A 16 2.92 9.71 -13.80
N VAL A 17 2.95 9.95 -12.50
CA VAL A 17 2.87 11.32 -11.96
C VAL A 17 4.21 12.04 -12.01
N VAL A 18 5.31 11.40 -11.52
CA VAL A 18 6.59 12.11 -11.32
C VAL A 18 7.51 12.07 -12.52
N LYS A 19 7.25 11.20 -13.52
CA LYS A 19 8.08 11.03 -14.71
C LYS A 19 9.56 10.90 -14.36
N PRO A 20 9.99 9.83 -13.66
CA PRO A 20 11.33 9.72 -13.10
C PRO A 20 12.41 9.60 -14.17
N ASN A 21 13.66 9.96 -13.81
CA ASN A 21 14.82 9.73 -14.64
C ASN A 21 15.23 8.25 -14.69
N SER A 22 14.96 7.50 -13.58
CA SER A 22 15.27 6.07 -13.52
C SER A 22 14.30 5.32 -12.60
N VAL A 23 14.09 4.05 -12.91
CA VAL A 23 13.25 3.12 -12.14
C VAL A 23 14.09 1.91 -11.74
N PHE A 24 14.05 1.58 -10.45
CA PHE A 24 14.81 0.50 -9.84
C PHE A 24 13.87 -0.60 -9.28
N ASN A 25 14.32 -1.83 -9.38
CA ASN A 25 13.67 -3.00 -8.81
C ASN A 25 14.73 -3.95 -8.22
N SER A 26 14.35 -5.14 -7.78
CA SER A 26 15.28 -6.09 -7.14
C SER A 26 16.48 -6.51 -8.03
N SER A 27 16.39 -6.38 -9.36
CA SER A 27 17.48 -6.78 -10.27
C SER A 27 18.51 -5.68 -10.52
N ASN A 28 18.12 -4.41 -10.46
CA ASN A 28 18.98 -3.28 -10.78
C ASN A 28 19.14 -2.26 -9.64
N ILE A 29 18.58 -2.50 -8.46
CA ILE A 29 18.69 -1.58 -7.32
C ILE A 29 20.16 -1.29 -6.89
N PRO A 30 21.16 -2.18 -7.09
CA PRO A 30 22.55 -1.85 -6.81
C PRO A 30 23.08 -0.67 -7.65
N GLU A 31 22.45 -0.35 -8.77
CA GLU A 31 22.83 0.81 -9.61
C GLU A 31 22.34 2.15 -9.06
N LEU A 32 21.47 2.14 -8.01
CA LEU A 32 20.91 3.35 -7.41
C LEU A 32 22.00 4.30 -6.91
N SER A 33 23.06 3.76 -6.34
CA SER A 33 24.19 4.53 -5.77
C SER A 33 25.13 5.15 -6.82
N ASN A 34 25.00 4.77 -8.10
CA ASN A 34 25.81 5.32 -9.19
C ASN A 34 25.48 6.79 -9.50
N THR A 35 24.38 7.31 -8.96
CA THR A 35 23.87 8.65 -9.26
C THR A 35 23.42 9.35 -7.98
N ALA A 36 23.53 10.68 -7.93
CA ALA A 36 22.93 11.49 -6.89
C ALA A 36 21.50 11.92 -7.30
N TRP A 37 20.55 11.82 -6.37
CA TRP A 37 19.14 12.07 -6.63
C TRP A 37 18.61 13.27 -5.85
N ASP A 38 17.72 14.06 -6.45
CA ASP A 38 16.97 15.08 -5.71
C ASP A 38 15.91 14.39 -4.85
N THR A 39 15.17 13.44 -5.43
CA THR A 39 14.13 12.71 -4.72
C THR A 39 14.14 11.23 -5.10
N ILE A 40 14.04 10.37 -4.10
CA ILE A 40 13.77 8.95 -4.26
C ILE A 40 12.34 8.67 -3.77
N TYR A 41 11.49 8.14 -4.65
CA TYR A 41 10.18 7.60 -4.31
C TYR A 41 10.29 6.08 -4.16
N CYS A 42 10.01 5.57 -2.97
CA CYS A 42 10.10 4.13 -2.67
C CYS A 42 8.70 3.54 -2.52
N ALA A 43 8.27 2.76 -3.51
CA ALA A 43 7.03 1.99 -3.52
C ALA A 43 7.33 0.46 -3.54
N ALA A 44 8.39 0.07 -2.86
CA ALA A 44 8.87 -1.29 -2.67
C ALA A 44 9.08 -1.55 -1.17
N PRO A 45 9.18 -2.84 -0.74
CA PRO A 45 8.95 -4.06 -1.49
C PRO A 45 7.47 -4.33 -1.81
N SER A 46 7.20 -5.47 -2.45
CA SER A 46 5.84 -5.86 -2.88
C SER A 46 4.80 -5.78 -1.75
N GLY A 47 3.64 -5.20 -2.03
CA GLY A 47 2.48 -5.17 -1.14
C GLY A 47 1.73 -6.51 -1.02
N ASN A 48 2.31 -7.65 -1.44
CA ASN A 48 1.69 -8.95 -1.30
C ASN A 48 1.86 -9.50 0.12
N ARG A 49 0.88 -9.22 0.98
CA ARG A 49 0.87 -9.61 2.39
C ARG A 49 0.92 -11.12 2.59
N ILE A 50 0.16 -11.88 1.78
CA ILE A 50 0.11 -13.34 1.87
C ILE A 50 1.49 -13.93 1.55
N TRP A 51 2.09 -13.49 0.43
CA TRP A 51 3.42 -13.94 0.05
C TRP A 51 4.48 -13.62 1.12
N ALA A 52 4.45 -12.41 1.67
CA ALA A 52 5.40 -11.99 2.71
C ALA A 52 5.26 -12.82 3.99
N GLN A 53 4.04 -13.21 4.38
CA GLN A 53 3.81 -14.10 5.52
C GLN A 53 4.28 -15.55 5.25
N GLN A 54 4.17 -16.02 4.01
CA GLN A 54 4.67 -17.34 3.60
C GLN A 54 6.19 -17.37 3.40
N ASN A 55 6.80 -16.20 3.10
CA ASN A 55 8.23 -16.03 2.80
C ASN A 55 8.87 -14.91 3.63
N PRO A 56 8.80 -14.96 4.97
CA PRO A 56 9.16 -13.81 5.82
C PRO A 56 10.64 -13.40 5.70
N ASN A 57 11.53 -14.36 5.52
CA ASN A 57 12.96 -14.07 5.37
C ASN A 57 13.28 -13.44 4.01
N ALA A 58 12.64 -13.88 2.95
CA ALA A 58 12.82 -13.28 1.62
C ALA A 58 12.25 -11.85 1.58
N ASP A 59 11.08 -11.62 2.19
CA ASP A 59 10.51 -10.28 2.31
C ASP A 59 11.40 -9.34 3.13
N ARG A 60 11.96 -9.84 4.24
CA ARG A 60 12.95 -9.11 5.05
C ARG A 60 14.21 -8.78 4.27
N SER A 61 14.74 -9.74 3.50
CA SER A 61 15.93 -9.51 2.67
C SER A 61 15.69 -8.41 1.64
N ASN A 62 14.51 -8.37 1.01
CA ASN A 62 14.15 -7.31 0.08
C ASN A 62 14.12 -5.93 0.76
N VAL A 63 13.60 -5.85 2.00
CA VAL A 63 13.63 -4.59 2.79
C VAL A 63 15.07 -4.17 3.08
N TRP A 64 15.91 -5.09 3.55
CA TRP A 64 17.32 -4.77 3.84
C TRP A 64 18.12 -4.38 2.62
N GLN A 65 17.85 -4.99 1.46
CA GLN A 65 18.49 -4.58 0.21
C GLN A 65 18.17 -3.11 -0.10
N ILE A 66 16.91 -2.70 0.01
CA ILE A 66 16.50 -1.31 -0.21
C ILE A 66 17.21 -0.37 0.78
N ILE A 67 17.22 -0.71 2.06
CA ILE A 67 17.87 0.10 3.11
C ILE A 67 19.36 0.26 2.82
N ASN A 68 20.05 -0.83 2.54
CA ASN A 68 21.50 -0.82 2.30
C ASN A 68 21.88 0.02 1.09
N GLU A 69 21.14 -0.11 -0.02
CA GLU A 69 21.41 0.68 -1.22
C GLU A 69 21.07 2.16 -1.00
N CYS A 70 19.97 2.48 -0.32
CA CYS A 70 19.66 3.86 0.03
C CYS A 70 20.71 4.47 0.99
N ALA A 71 21.25 3.68 1.92
CA ALA A 71 22.24 4.17 2.91
C ALA A 71 23.57 4.62 2.28
N VAL A 72 23.93 4.07 1.12
CA VAL A 72 25.15 4.44 0.39
C VAL A 72 24.89 5.42 -0.76
N THR A 73 23.61 5.68 -1.08
CA THR A 73 23.19 6.58 -2.16
C THR A 73 23.09 8.02 -1.67
N LYS A 74 23.52 8.98 -2.49
CA LYS A 74 23.33 10.42 -2.21
C LYS A 74 21.97 10.87 -2.73
N PHE A 75 21.13 11.37 -1.85
CA PHE A 75 19.86 11.99 -2.22
C PHE A 75 19.45 13.08 -1.22
N ARG A 76 18.53 13.97 -1.62
CA ARG A 76 18.05 15.04 -0.76
C ARG A 76 16.77 14.66 -0.03
N ARG A 77 15.80 14.04 -0.73
CA ARG A 77 14.47 13.71 -0.19
C ARG A 77 14.13 12.25 -0.43
N PHE A 78 13.46 11.64 0.55
CA PHE A 78 12.96 10.26 0.47
C PHE A 78 11.46 10.20 0.74
N VAL A 79 10.68 9.66 -0.18
CA VAL A 79 9.23 9.48 -0.03
C VAL A 79 8.92 7.99 -0.04
N LEU A 80 8.44 7.47 1.08
CA LEU A 80 8.11 6.06 1.25
C LEU A 80 6.60 5.84 1.18
N PHE A 81 6.16 4.98 0.27
CA PHE A 81 4.82 4.42 0.28
C PHE A 81 4.80 3.14 1.10
N SER A 82 4.28 3.25 2.31
CA SER A 82 4.20 2.19 3.30
C SER A 82 2.78 1.61 3.39
N SER A 83 2.54 0.78 4.38
CA SER A 83 1.26 0.10 4.61
C SER A 83 0.67 0.49 5.96
N GLY A 84 -0.66 0.57 6.05
CA GLY A 84 -1.37 0.71 7.32
C GLY A 84 -1.10 -0.45 8.30
N ASP A 85 -0.64 -1.60 7.81
CA ASP A 85 -0.29 -2.76 8.64
C ASP A 85 0.86 -2.46 9.62
N THR A 86 1.69 -1.46 9.34
CA THR A 86 2.74 -1.03 10.29
C THR A 86 2.18 -0.51 11.61
N GLN A 87 0.94 -0.03 11.62
CA GLN A 87 0.25 0.48 12.81
C GLN A 87 -0.80 -0.51 13.33
N VAL A 88 -1.55 -1.17 12.44
CA VAL A 88 -2.66 -2.05 12.82
C VAL A 88 -2.19 -3.46 13.15
N LYS A 89 -1.18 -3.95 12.43
CA LYS A 89 -0.65 -5.33 12.54
C LYS A 89 0.88 -5.36 12.63
N PRO A 90 1.51 -4.56 13.51
CA PRO A 90 2.97 -4.41 13.60
C PRO A 90 3.69 -5.72 13.96
N ASN A 91 3.00 -6.67 14.56
CA ASN A 91 3.56 -7.95 15.02
C ASN A 91 3.52 -9.06 13.97
N THR A 92 2.89 -8.84 12.80
CA THR A 92 2.98 -9.76 11.67
C THR A 92 4.33 -9.63 10.97
N ASP A 93 4.78 -10.67 10.26
CA ASP A 93 6.04 -10.60 9.50
C ASP A 93 6.01 -9.46 8.47
N TYR A 94 4.90 -9.33 7.75
CA TYR A 94 4.69 -8.22 6.82
C TYR A 94 4.77 -6.86 7.52
N GLY A 95 4.02 -6.65 8.60
CA GLY A 95 4.01 -5.39 9.35
C GLY A 95 5.40 -5.03 9.90
N ARG A 96 6.09 -6.00 10.52
CA ARG A 96 7.46 -5.81 11.03
C ARG A 96 8.45 -5.40 9.94
N ASN A 97 8.40 -6.07 8.78
CA ASN A 97 9.32 -5.78 7.70
C ASN A 97 9.07 -4.38 7.10
N ARG A 98 7.80 -3.97 6.96
CA ARG A 98 7.47 -2.59 6.53
C ARG A 98 7.88 -1.55 7.57
N LEU A 99 7.70 -1.85 8.86
CA LEU A 99 8.12 -0.96 9.95
C LEU A 99 9.65 -0.75 9.97
N GLN A 100 10.46 -1.75 9.60
CA GLN A 100 11.90 -1.57 9.47
C GLN A 100 12.26 -0.50 8.42
N LEU A 101 11.57 -0.50 7.27
CA LEU A 101 11.79 0.50 6.24
C LEU A 101 11.28 1.89 6.67
N GLU A 102 10.16 1.97 7.40
CA GLU A 102 9.72 3.23 8.01
C GLU A 102 10.74 3.77 9.02
N ASN A 103 11.29 2.89 9.87
CA ASN A 103 12.30 3.29 10.84
C ASN A 103 13.55 3.83 10.16
N TYR A 104 13.99 3.23 9.07
CA TYR A 104 15.06 3.81 8.24
C TYR A 104 14.67 5.19 7.70
N ALA A 105 13.48 5.33 7.09
CA ALA A 105 13.01 6.62 6.57
C ALA A 105 12.98 7.71 7.65
N LYS A 106 12.61 7.35 8.90
CA LYS A 106 12.59 8.26 10.04
C LYS A 106 13.98 8.78 10.45
N THR A 107 15.06 8.08 10.12
CA THR A 107 16.43 8.57 10.38
C THR A 107 16.87 9.63 9.37
N LEU A 108 16.21 9.76 8.24
CA LEU A 108 16.58 10.69 7.18
C LEU A 108 16.09 12.11 7.50
N PRO A 109 16.86 13.14 7.19
CA PRO A 109 16.52 14.53 7.53
C PRO A 109 15.28 15.04 6.77
N ASP A 110 15.13 14.66 5.49
CA ASP A 110 13.99 15.02 4.65
C ASP A 110 13.31 13.74 4.11
N SER A 111 12.29 13.28 4.80
CA SER A 111 11.50 12.13 4.36
C SER A 111 10.01 12.30 4.65
N SER A 112 9.19 11.65 3.84
CA SER A 112 7.76 11.48 4.05
C SER A 112 7.39 10.00 4.01
N ILE A 113 6.55 9.58 4.94
CA ILE A 113 5.99 8.23 5.00
C ILE A 113 4.49 8.33 4.73
N ILE A 114 4.06 7.75 3.62
CA ILE A 114 2.65 7.73 3.19
C ILE A 114 2.15 6.29 3.39
N ARG A 115 1.34 6.06 4.41
CA ARG A 115 0.75 4.74 4.66
C ARG A 115 -0.54 4.60 3.89
N LEU A 116 -0.58 3.58 3.05
CA LEU A 116 -1.72 3.24 2.21
C LEU A 116 -2.50 2.08 2.86
N PRO A 117 -3.85 2.14 2.84
CA PRO A 117 -4.74 1.06 3.28
C PRO A 117 -4.99 0.06 2.12
N SER A 118 -6.16 -0.56 2.10
CA SER A 118 -6.64 -1.31 0.93
C SER A 118 -6.87 -0.37 -0.25
N LEU A 119 -6.43 -0.80 -1.44
CA LEU A 119 -6.45 0.06 -2.63
C LEU A 119 -7.67 -0.25 -3.52
N ILE A 120 -8.18 0.79 -4.18
CA ILE A 120 -9.15 0.71 -5.28
C ILE A 120 -8.42 1.17 -6.53
N HIS A 121 -8.43 0.36 -7.60
CA HIS A 121 -7.86 0.70 -8.91
C HIS A 121 -8.25 -0.36 -9.94
N ALA A 122 -8.48 0.05 -11.19
CA ALA A 122 -8.89 -0.85 -12.27
C ALA A 122 -7.92 -2.03 -12.51
N SER A 123 -6.62 -1.82 -12.30
CA SER A 123 -5.58 -2.84 -12.48
C SER A 123 -5.31 -3.70 -11.24
N ILE A 124 -6.14 -3.62 -10.20
CA ILE A 124 -5.96 -4.49 -9.03
C ILE A 124 -6.31 -5.93 -9.39
N THR A 125 -5.46 -6.87 -8.94
CA THR A 125 -5.62 -8.31 -9.19
C THR A 125 -5.76 -9.12 -7.91
N LYS A 126 -5.92 -8.44 -6.78
CA LYS A 126 -6.04 -9.06 -5.45
C LYS A 126 -6.64 -8.07 -4.47
N ASN A 127 -7.54 -8.42 -3.72
CA ASN A 127 -8.20 -7.94 -2.51
C ASN A 127 -9.69 -8.29 -2.59
N ILE A 128 -10.44 -8.00 -1.55
CA ILE A 128 -11.85 -8.38 -1.49
C ILE A 128 -12.71 -7.75 -2.61
N LEU A 129 -12.38 -6.56 -3.11
CA LEU A 129 -13.12 -5.97 -4.24
C LEU A 129 -12.86 -6.71 -5.53
N TYR A 130 -11.60 -7.11 -5.77
CA TYR A 130 -11.26 -7.98 -6.90
C TYR A 130 -11.98 -9.32 -6.81
N ASP A 131 -11.97 -9.93 -5.62
CA ASP A 131 -12.58 -11.24 -5.39
C ASP A 131 -14.10 -11.18 -5.62
N ILE A 132 -14.78 -10.13 -5.13
CA ILE A 132 -16.20 -9.87 -5.38
C ILE A 132 -16.46 -9.67 -6.87
N LYS A 133 -15.73 -8.79 -7.54
CA LYS A 133 -15.91 -8.48 -8.97
C LYS A 133 -15.76 -9.70 -9.87
N ASN A 134 -14.83 -10.60 -9.51
CA ASN A 134 -14.51 -11.78 -10.33
C ASN A 134 -15.15 -13.07 -9.82
N ASN A 135 -16.01 -12.98 -8.81
CA ASN A 135 -16.68 -14.11 -8.18
C ASN A 135 -15.72 -15.24 -7.78
N CYS A 136 -14.59 -14.87 -7.13
CA CYS A 136 -13.54 -15.81 -6.72
C CYS A 136 -13.17 -15.61 -5.25
N TRP A 137 -12.75 -16.69 -4.58
CA TRP A 137 -12.28 -16.66 -3.18
C TRP A 137 -13.30 -16.07 -2.18
N LEU A 138 -14.60 -16.09 -2.49
CA LEU A 138 -15.66 -15.52 -1.65
C LEU A 138 -15.69 -16.17 -0.26
N ASP A 139 -15.39 -17.48 -0.20
CA ASP A 139 -15.25 -18.25 1.03
C ASP A 139 -14.07 -17.79 1.92
N LYS A 140 -13.24 -16.86 1.46
CA LYS A 140 -12.13 -16.24 2.24
C LYS A 140 -12.49 -14.85 2.76
N ILE A 141 -13.58 -14.27 2.29
CA ILE A 141 -14.02 -12.93 2.71
C ILE A 141 -14.79 -13.04 4.02
N ASN A 142 -14.28 -12.35 5.06
CA ASN A 142 -15.02 -12.20 6.29
C ASN A 142 -15.83 -10.88 6.26
N PRO A 143 -17.18 -10.95 6.25
CA PRO A 143 -18.03 -9.76 6.17
C PRO A 143 -17.96 -8.86 7.41
N GLN A 144 -17.50 -9.39 8.56
CA GLN A 144 -17.32 -8.62 9.79
C GLN A 144 -15.99 -7.86 9.82
N SER A 145 -15.14 -8.00 8.81
CA SER A 145 -13.92 -7.20 8.69
C SER A 145 -14.27 -5.72 8.50
N THR A 146 -13.57 -4.85 9.21
CA THR A 146 -13.61 -3.41 9.01
C THR A 146 -12.32 -3.00 8.32
N LEU A 147 -12.42 -2.46 7.12
CA LEU A 147 -11.29 -2.06 6.30
C LEU A 147 -11.35 -0.57 6.03
N GLN A 148 -10.22 -0.02 5.64
CA GLN A 148 -10.10 1.35 5.15
C GLN A 148 -9.57 1.31 3.72
N TRP A 149 -9.89 2.30 2.94
CA TRP A 149 -9.71 2.30 1.49
C TRP A 149 -9.06 3.57 1.00
N PHE A 150 -8.40 3.45 -0.13
CA PHE A 150 -7.85 4.58 -0.89
C PHE A 150 -8.00 4.32 -2.38
N ASP A 151 -8.60 5.25 -3.09
CA ASP A 151 -8.60 5.24 -4.55
C ASP A 151 -7.23 5.69 -5.05
N LEU A 152 -6.51 4.76 -5.66
CA LEU A 152 -5.14 4.99 -6.09
C LEU A 152 -5.03 6.03 -7.22
N THR A 153 -6.11 6.32 -7.94
CA THR A 153 -6.13 7.40 -8.94
C THR A 153 -5.93 8.78 -8.31
N CYS A 154 -6.25 8.92 -7.01
CA CYS A 154 -6.05 10.12 -6.22
C CYS A 154 -4.61 10.32 -5.70
N LEU A 155 -3.66 9.42 -6.05
CA LEU A 155 -2.29 9.46 -5.51
C LEU A 155 -1.58 10.79 -5.78
N GLN A 156 -1.87 11.44 -6.90
CA GLN A 156 -1.28 12.72 -7.27
C GLN A 156 -1.44 13.78 -6.18
N SER A 157 -2.55 13.78 -5.43
CA SER A 157 -2.82 14.74 -4.36
C SER A 157 -1.89 14.57 -3.15
N TRP A 158 -1.25 13.41 -3.01
CA TRP A 158 -0.46 13.05 -1.84
C TRP A 158 1.04 12.92 -2.10
N ILE A 159 1.44 12.68 -3.37
CA ILE A 159 2.81 12.33 -3.72
C ILE A 159 3.83 13.43 -3.39
N TYR A 160 3.39 14.69 -3.36
CA TYR A 160 4.22 15.87 -3.04
C TYR A 160 4.02 16.35 -1.60
N THR A 161 3.37 15.56 -0.74
CA THR A 161 3.13 15.93 0.65
C THR A 161 4.43 16.28 1.38
N GLN A 162 4.34 17.28 2.27
CA GLN A 162 5.43 17.67 3.16
C GLN A 162 5.25 17.08 4.58
N HIS A 163 4.17 16.36 4.81
CA HIS A 163 3.97 15.67 6.08
C HIS A 163 5.05 14.60 6.28
N ARG A 164 5.62 14.58 7.48
CA ARG A 164 6.62 13.58 7.87
C ARG A 164 6.05 12.17 7.84
N GLU A 165 4.85 12.02 8.36
CA GLU A 165 4.07 10.79 8.36
C GLU A 165 2.61 11.11 8.12
N ILE A 166 1.95 10.33 7.27
CA ILE A 166 0.52 10.49 6.99
C ILE A 166 -0.13 9.13 6.69
N ASN A 167 -1.34 8.94 7.19
CA ASN A 167 -2.23 7.85 6.82
C ASN A 167 -3.20 8.37 5.75
N VAL A 168 -3.12 7.86 4.54
CA VAL A 168 -4.03 8.25 3.45
C VAL A 168 -5.12 7.18 3.37
N CYS A 169 -6.19 7.36 4.15
CA CYS A 169 -7.22 6.35 4.31
C CYS A 169 -8.61 6.97 4.48
N SER A 170 -9.62 6.18 4.19
CA SER A 170 -11.01 6.51 4.48
C SER A 170 -11.35 6.32 5.95
N GLU A 171 -12.56 6.73 6.32
CA GLU A 171 -13.26 6.18 7.48
C GLU A 171 -13.29 4.65 7.40
N PRO A 172 -13.34 3.94 8.55
CA PRO A 172 -13.50 2.49 8.59
C PRO A 172 -14.84 2.06 7.97
N ILE A 173 -14.79 1.08 7.06
CA ILE A 173 -15.97 0.54 6.37
C ILE A 173 -16.07 -0.95 6.66
N GLU A 174 -17.22 -1.42 7.14
CA GLU A 174 -17.45 -2.84 7.28
C GLU A 174 -17.64 -3.51 5.91
N THR A 175 -16.99 -4.65 5.72
CA THR A 175 -17.06 -5.41 4.47
C THR A 175 -18.49 -5.79 4.12
N GLN A 176 -19.31 -6.11 5.13
CA GLN A 176 -20.73 -6.42 4.90
C GLN A 176 -21.53 -5.26 4.31
N ASP A 177 -21.14 -4.01 4.57
CA ASP A 177 -21.85 -2.85 4.01
C ASP A 177 -21.56 -2.72 2.51
N ILE A 178 -20.30 -2.97 2.10
CA ILE A 178 -19.91 -3.02 0.68
C ILE A 178 -20.72 -4.13 -0.03
N ILE A 179 -20.81 -5.30 0.61
CA ILE A 179 -21.50 -6.45 0.03
C ILE A 179 -23.01 -6.18 -0.09
N ARG A 180 -23.65 -5.65 0.96
CA ARG A 180 -25.08 -5.30 0.91
C ARG A 180 -25.41 -4.30 -0.18
N GLU A 181 -24.54 -3.30 -0.37
CA GLU A 181 -24.76 -2.22 -1.34
C GLU A 181 -24.50 -2.67 -2.78
N PHE A 182 -23.39 -3.38 -3.03
CA PHE A 182 -22.88 -3.59 -4.39
C PHE A 182 -22.91 -5.05 -4.86
N ALA A 183 -22.97 -6.02 -3.96
CA ALA A 183 -22.87 -7.44 -4.30
C ALA A 183 -23.74 -8.34 -3.39
N PRO A 184 -25.03 -8.04 -3.19
CA PRO A 184 -25.87 -8.81 -2.27
C PRO A 184 -26.00 -10.29 -2.65
N HIS A 185 -25.75 -10.63 -3.90
CA HIS A 185 -25.83 -12.01 -4.41
C HIS A 185 -24.78 -12.94 -3.82
N VAL A 186 -23.62 -12.42 -3.36
CA VAL A 186 -22.54 -13.26 -2.81
C VAL A 186 -22.66 -13.52 -1.29
N ILE A 187 -23.67 -12.99 -0.62
CA ILE A 187 -23.76 -12.99 0.86
C ILE A 187 -23.72 -14.39 1.48
N ASN A 188 -24.24 -15.39 0.78
CA ASN A 188 -24.30 -16.78 1.25
C ASN A 188 -22.98 -17.55 1.04
N GLU A 189 -22.00 -16.98 0.35
CA GLU A 189 -20.72 -17.59 0.03
C GLU A 189 -19.59 -17.15 0.97
N LEU A 190 -19.90 -16.22 1.90
CA LEU A 190 -18.91 -15.57 2.75
C LEU A 190 -18.56 -16.38 3.99
N ASP A 191 -17.34 -16.18 4.51
CA ASP A 191 -16.88 -16.82 5.74
C ASP A 191 -17.18 -15.97 6.99
N TYR A 192 -18.20 -16.38 7.74
CA TYR A 192 -18.55 -15.75 9.03
C TYR A 192 -17.82 -16.35 10.23
N THR A 193 -16.98 -17.38 10.03
CA THR A 193 -16.39 -18.18 11.12
C THR A 193 -15.08 -17.60 11.64
N ARG A 194 -14.40 -16.77 10.84
CA ARG A 194 -13.10 -16.17 11.20
C ARG A 194 -13.28 -14.85 11.92
N GLN A 195 -12.27 -14.51 12.73
CA GLN A 195 -12.18 -13.16 13.25
C GLN A 195 -11.86 -12.19 12.09
N GLY A 196 -12.68 -11.17 11.93
CA GLY A 196 -12.49 -10.14 10.92
C GLY A 196 -11.32 -9.19 11.27
N ASP A 197 -10.69 -8.66 10.24
CA ASP A 197 -9.70 -7.59 10.37
C ASP A 197 -10.38 -6.30 10.86
N LYS A 198 -9.71 -5.53 11.72
CA LYS A 198 -10.21 -4.26 12.25
C LYS A 198 -9.19 -3.15 12.01
N TYR A 199 -9.41 -2.35 10.97
CA TYR A 199 -8.59 -1.18 10.64
C TYR A 199 -9.29 0.09 11.09
N ASN A 200 -8.56 0.95 11.79
CA ASN A 200 -9.02 2.26 12.22
C ASN A 200 -7.81 3.20 12.38
N LEU A 201 -7.17 3.50 11.25
CA LEU A 201 -6.11 4.50 11.16
C LEU A 201 -6.75 5.89 11.14
N SER A 202 -6.14 6.85 11.79
CA SER A 202 -6.60 8.25 11.81
C SER A 202 -5.41 9.22 11.61
N PRO A 203 -5.63 10.47 11.22
CA PRO A 203 -6.92 11.04 10.77
C PRO A 203 -7.38 10.44 9.44
N TYR A 204 -8.67 10.56 9.13
CA TYR A 204 -9.24 10.12 7.85
C TYR A 204 -9.03 11.20 6.79
N SER A 205 -8.69 10.76 5.57
CA SER A 205 -8.50 11.63 4.41
C SER A 205 -9.72 11.65 3.48
N TYR A 206 -10.58 10.64 3.61
CA TYR A 206 -11.77 10.44 2.77
C TYR A 206 -12.95 10.00 3.62
N THR A 207 -14.14 10.47 3.26
CA THR A 207 -15.40 10.03 3.85
C THR A 207 -15.79 8.65 3.31
N ARG A 208 -16.76 8.03 3.98
CA ARG A 208 -17.38 6.80 3.51
C ARG A 208 -18.02 6.97 2.12
N GLU A 209 -18.75 8.06 1.91
CA GLU A 209 -19.47 8.36 0.69
C GLU A 209 -18.53 8.47 -0.53
N GLU A 210 -17.41 9.19 -0.37
CA GLU A 210 -16.40 9.31 -1.43
C GLU A 210 -15.85 7.93 -1.84
N ILE A 211 -15.56 7.08 -0.86
CA ILE A 211 -15.05 5.74 -1.13
C ILE A 211 -16.11 4.82 -1.72
N PHE A 212 -17.36 4.91 -1.28
CA PHE A 212 -18.45 4.13 -1.88
C PHE A 212 -18.66 4.48 -3.35
N ALA A 213 -18.50 5.75 -3.74
CA ALA A 213 -18.51 6.14 -5.15
C ALA A 213 -17.37 5.44 -5.94
N SER A 214 -16.13 5.47 -5.45
CA SER A 214 -15.01 4.77 -6.09
C SER A 214 -15.19 3.24 -6.14
N ILE A 215 -15.75 2.63 -5.09
CA ILE A 215 -16.05 1.19 -5.06
C ILE A 215 -17.12 0.84 -6.10
N LYS A 216 -18.18 1.65 -6.21
CA LYS A 216 -19.21 1.48 -7.21
C LYS A 216 -18.61 1.49 -8.62
N ASP A 217 -17.82 2.52 -8.94
CA ASP A 217 -17.19 2.67 -10.25
C ASP A 217 -16.25 1.48 -10.57
N TYR A 218 -15.58 0.93 -9.54
CA TYR A 218 -14.75 -0.25 -9.72
C TYR A 218 -15.54 -1.53 -9.98
N LEU A 219 -16.68 -1.74 -9.29
CA LEU A 219 -17.47 -2.98 -9.37
C LEU A 219 -18.40 -3.03 -10.59
N THR A 220 -18.85 -1.89 -11.11
CA THR A 220 -19.63 -1.78 -12.36
C THR A 220 -18.75 -1.84 -13.59
#